data_c5f7f4dcd0f58d82c27c4a0346e29fdb
#
_entry.id   c5f7f4dcd0f58d82c27c4a0346e29fdb
#
_cell.length_a   1.000
_cell.length_b   1.000
_cell.length_c   1.000
_cell.angle_alpha   90.00
_cell.angle_beta   90.00
_cell.angle_gamma   90.00
#
_symmetry.space_group_name_H-M   'P 1'
#
loop_
_entity.id
_entity.type
_entity.pdbx_description
1 polymer ?
#
loop_
_entity_poly.entity_id
_entity_poly.type
_entity_poly.pdbx_seq_one_letter_code
_entity_poly.pdbx_strand_id
1 'polypeptide(L)'
;MDKRVFEKLDVIAGQFSISVLLRGVVDDFVWACTGVYGPNDDGQWTTLWEELSQVRARWPMAWCLVGDFNTIRYPNERLGCDLFSPAMFAFLDFIESNSLVDLPLEGASFTWFRDSGLPSMSRIDKALVSLNWEEHFENVSQRVLHRVISDHYPLLLEAGAVQRGRSAFKFENVVESLGFC
;
A
#
# COMPACT_ATOMS: atom_id res chain seq x y z
N MET A 1 -23.09 -5.73 -9.48
CA MET A 1 -21.82 -5.03 -9.22
C MET A 1 -22.02 -3.59 -9.63
N ASP A 2 -22.12 -2.73 -8.66
CA ASP A 2 -22.41 -1.32 -8.96
C ASP A 2 -21.18 -0.71 -9.62
N LYS A 3 -21.36 -0.36 -10.88
CA LYS A 3 -20.29 0.08 -11.74
C LYS A 3 -20.03 1.54 -11.43
N ARG A 4 -18.91 1.84 -10.80
CA ARG A 4 -18.27 3.15 -10.75
C ARG A 4 -18.52 3.92 -9.47
N VAL A 5 -17.85 3.45 -8.44
CA VAL A 5 -17.51 4.32 -7.32
C VAL A 5 -16.45 5.33 -7.78
N PHE A 6 -15.55 4.89 -8.69
CA PHE A 6 -14.48 5.73 -9.24
C PHE A 6 -14.40 5.66 -10.78
N GLU A 7 -14.08 6.79 -11.37
CA GLU A 7 -13.68 6.92 -12.77
C GLU A 7 -12.17 7.00 -12.87
N LYS A 8 -11.58 6.22 -13.77
CA LYS A 8 -10.15 6.31 -14.07
C LYS A 8 -9.89 7.47 -15.02
N LEU A 9 -9.04 8.41 -14.62
CA LEU A 9 -8.68 9.58 -15.41
C LEU A 9 -7.36 9.38 -16.18
N ASP A 10 -6.32 8.83 -15.52
CA ASP A 10 -4.98 8.67 -16.12
C ASP A 10 -4.26 7.48 -15.47
N VAL A 11 -3.16 7.00 -16.08
CA VAL A 11 -2.32 5.90 -15.60
C VAL A 11 -0.86 6.21 -15.86
N ILE A 12 -0.01 5.91 -14.89
CA ILE A 12 1.45 5.90 -15.02
C ILE A 12 1.93 4.50 -14.63
N ALA A 13 2.70 3.85 -15.50
CA ALA A 13 3.37 2.60 -15.20
C ALA A 13 4.87 2.84 -15.12
N GLY A 14 5.46 2.46 -14.01
CA GLY A 14 6.90 2.48 -13.76
C GLY A 14 7.48 1.07 -13.71
N GLN A 15 8.70 0.98 -13.24
CA GLN A 15 9.40 -0.30 -13.04
C GLN A 15 8.90 -1.02 -11.78
N PHE A 16 8.64 -0.25 -10.72
CA PHE A 16 8.29 -0.75 -9.38
C PHE A 16 6.89 -0.37 -8.95
N SER A 17 6.17 0.44 -9.75
CA SER A 17 4.85 0.89 -9.39
C SER A 17 3.91 1.04 -10.59
N ILE A 18 2.62 0.97 -10.29
CA ILE A 18 1.55 1.37 -11.20
C ILE A 18 0.67 2.36 -10.45
N SER A 19 0.52 3.55 -11.01
CA SER A 19 -0.27 4.62 -10.45
C SER A 19 -1.47 4.94 -11.32
N VAL A 20 -2.62 5.10 -10.70
CA VAL A 20 -3.89 5.43 -11.36
C VAL A 20 -4.44 6.69 -10.74
N LEU A 21 -4.77 7.66 -11.58
CA LEU A 21 -5.53 8.84 -11.16
C LEU A 21 -7.02 8.52 -11.21
N LEU A 22 -7.70 8.70 -10.10
CA LEU A 22 -9.10 8.36 -9.90
C LEU A 22 -9.92 9.61 -9.55
N ARG A 23 -11.18 9.60 -9.96
CA ARG A 23 -12.19 10.59 -9.53
C ARG A 23 -13.38 9.85 -8.93
N GLY A 24 -13.82 10.27 -7.75
CA GLY A 24 -15.08 9.83 -7.16
C GLY A 24 -16.28 10.22 -8.02
N VAL A 25 -17.18 9.28 -8.31
CA VAL A 25 -18.36 9.54 -9.15
C VAL A 25 -19.42 10.34 -8.39
N VAL A 26 -19.42 10.29 -7.07
CA VAL A 26 -20.43 10.90 -6.21
C VAL A 26 -20.02 12.31 -5.76
N ASP A 27 -18.74 12.52 -5.53
CA ASP A 27 -18.18 13.69 -4.84
C ASP A 27 -17.13 14.44 -5.66
N ASP A 28 -16.82 13.95 -6.87
CA ASP A 28 -15.78 14.48 -7.76
C ASP A 28 -14.37 14.56 -7.12
N PHE A 29 -14.15 13.90 -5.97
CA PHE A 29 -12.85 13.89 -5.32
C PHE A 29 -11.81 13.19 -6.19
N VAL A 30 -10.70 13.89 -6.47
CA VAL A 30 -9.61 13.38 -7.32
C VAL A 30 -8.43 13.00 -6.47
N TRP A 31 -7.93 11.77 -6.64
CA TRP A 31 -6.81 11.22 -5.89
C TRP A 31 -6.02 10.19 -6.70
N ALA A 32 -4.77 9.98 -6.33
CA ALA A 32 -3.92 8.98 -6.94
C ALA A 32 -3.88 7.72 -6.09
N CYS A 33 -3.98 6.55 -6.74
CA CYS A 33 -3.74 5.25 -6.14
C CYS A 33 -2.51 4.62 -6.78
N THR A 34 -1.53 4.23 -5.97
CA THR A 34 -0.29 3.61 -6.45
C THR A 34 -0.12 2.23 -5.84
N GLY A 35 -0.08 1.20 -6.69
CA GLY A 35 0.38 -0.13 -6.31
C GLY A 35 1.91 -0.19 -6.39
N VAL A 36 2.56 -0.65 -5.33
CA VAL A 36 4.03 -0.73 -5.21
C VAL A 36 4.47 -2.19 -5.10
N TYR A 37 5.53 -2.54 -5.83
CA TYR A 37 6.32 -3.74 -5.61
C TYR A 37 7.80 -3.33 -5.59
N GLY A 38 8.31 -3.09 -4.40
CA GLY A 38 9.66 -2.56 -4.16
C GLY A 38 10.76 -3.53 -4.59
N PRO A 39 11.96 -3.01 -4.87
CA PRO A 39 13.11 -3.83 -5.25
C PRO A 39 13.59 -4.70 -4.09
N ASN A 40 14.13 -5.87 -4.44
CA ASN A 40 14.86 -6.74 -3.52
C ASN A 40 16.36 -6.41 -3.45
N ASP A 41 16.84 -5.56 -4.33
CA ASP A 41 18.26 -5.17 -4.45
C ASP A 41 18.45 -3.75 -3.90
N ASP A 42 19.37 -3.61 -2.95
CA ASP A 42 19.69 -2.36 -2.28
C ASP A 42 20.09 -1.23 -3.26
N GLY A 43 20.67 -1.57 -4.41
CA GLY A 43 21.06 -0.61 -5.43
C GLY A 43 19.89 0.05 -6.18
N GLN A 44 18.67 -0.47 -6.06
CA GLN A 44 17.51 -0.02 -6.84
C GLN A 44 16.52 0.86 -6.06
N TRP A 45 16.75 1.09 -4.78
CA TRP A 45 15.87 1.93 -3.94
C TRP A 45 15.75 3.36 -4.44
N THR A 46 16.86 3.94 -4.92
CA THR A 46 16.84 5.29 -5.48
C THR A 46 15.88 5.37 -6.66
N THR A 47 15.88 4.37 -7.54
CA THR A 47 14.98 4.31 -8.70
C THR A 47 13.51 4.27 -8.27
N LEU A 48 13.16 3.48 -7.25
CA LEU A 48 11.79 3.46 -6.71
C LEU A 48 11.38 4.84 -6.18
N TRP A 49 12.22 5.47 -5.35
CA TRP A 49 11.87 6.77 -4.75
C TRP A 49 11.79 7.89 -5.80
N GLU A 50 12.64 7.87 -6.83
CA GLU A 50 12.57 8.79 -7.96
C GLU A 50 11.28 8.57 -8.77
N GLU A 51 10.92 7.32 -9.04
CA GLU A 51 9.68 6.96 -9.74
C GLU A 51 8.45 7.47 -9.00
N LEU A 52 8.35 7.19 -7.69
CA LEU A 52 7.25 7.66 -6.86
C LEU A 52 7.21 9.20 -6.74
N SER A 53 8.38 9.84 -6.68
CA SER A 53 8.48 11.30 -6.66
C SER A 53 8.00 11.93 -7.98
N GLN A 54 8.22 11.28 -9.12
CA GLN A 54 7.67 11.72 -10.41
C GLN A 54 6.15 11.61 -10.45
N VAL A 55 5.57 10.55 -9.88
CA VAL A 55 4.11 10.42 -9.72
C VAL A 55 3.56 11.57 -8.88
N ARG A 56 4.19 11.86 -7.73
CA ARG A 56 3.80 12.95 -6.84
C ARG A 56 3.89 14.32 -7.51
N ALA A 57 4.95 14.55 -8.28
CA ALA A 57 5.13 15.82 -9.02
C ALA A 57 4.08 16.00 -10.12
N ARG A 58 3.70 14.91 -10.80
CA ARG A 58 2.68 14.96 -11.85
C ARG A 58 1.27 15.14 -11.30
N TRP A 59 0.96 14.51 -10.16
CA TRP A 59 -0.35 14.56 -9.51
C TRP A 59 -0.21 15.00 -8.04
N PRO A 60 -0.09 16.33 -7.78
CA PRO A 60 0.13 16.86 -6.44
C PRO A 60 -1.17 16.93 -5.61
N MET A 61 -1.91 15.83 -5.57
CA MET A 61 -3.21 15.73 -4.90
C MET A 61 -3.20 14.63 -3.83
N ALA A 62 -4.38 14.29 -3.31
CA ALA A 62 -4.53 13.19 -2.36
C ALA A 62 -3.93 11.89 -2.93
N TRP A 63 -3.20 11.14 -2.10
CA TRP A 63 -2.44 9.99 -2.56
C TRP A 63 -2.54 8.82 -1.60
N CYS A 64 -2.77 7.63 -2.15
CA CYS A 64 -2.74 6.35 -1.45
C CYS A 64 -1.76 5.43 -2.15
N LEU A 65 -0.78 4.90 -1.42
CA LEU A 65 0.17 3.91 -1.90
C LEU A 65 -0.07 2.61 -1.12
N VAL A 66 -0.15 1.49 -1.84
CA VAL A 66 -0.35 0.17 -1.23
C VAL A 66 0.56 -0.85 -1.90
N GLY A 67 1.09 -1.78 -1.14
CA GLY A 67 1.84 -2.90 -1.69
C GLY A 67 3.01 -3.34 -0.84
N ASP A 68 3.84 -4.17 -1.46
CA ASP A 68 5.09 -4.65 -0.90
C ASP A 68 6.22 -3.65 -1.18
N PHE A 69 6.68 -2.98 -0.14
CA PHE A 69 7.81 -2.05 -0.24
C PHE A 69 9.17 -2.77 -0.14
N ASN A 70 9.20 -4.07 0.18
CA ASN A 70 10.40 -4.86 0.41
C ASN A 70 11.38 -4.28 1.45
N THR A 71 10.98 -3.20 2.12
CA THR A 71 11.73 -2.57 3.21
C THR A 71 10.85 -2.29 4.41
N ILE A 72 11.47 -2.16 5.56
CA ILE A 72 10.83 -1.78 6.82
C ILE A 72 11.13 -0.31 7.13
N ARG A 73 10.25 0.32 7.90
CA ARG A 73 10.40 1.71 8.34
C ARG A 73 11.24 1.80 9.61
N TYR A 74 11.06 0.86 10.53
CA TYR A 74 11.72 0.82 11.82
C TYR A 74 12.26 -0.57 12.13
N PRO A 75 13.34 -0.70 12.94
CA PRO A 75 13.90 -2.01 13.31
C PRO A 75 12.89 -2.99 13.90
N ASN A 76 11.95 -2.51 14.74
CA ASN A 76 10.92 -3.34 15.37
C ASN A 76 9.88 -3.93 14.38
N GLU A 77 9.90 -3.52 13.14
CA GLU A 77 9.10 -4.10 12.05
C GLU A 77 9.73 -5.36 11.44
N ARG A 78 10.88 -5.81 11.96
CA ARG A 78 11.53 -7.07 11.56
C ARG A 78 12.04 -7.83 12.78
N LEU A 79 11.76 -9.11 12.83
CA LEU A 79 12.22 -9.98 13.91
C LEU A 79 13.76 -10.01 13.96
N GLY A 80 14.34 -9.71 15.13
CA GLY A 80 15.78 -9.72 15.35
C GLY A 80 16.57 -8.59 14.69
N CYS A 81 15.90 -7.50 14.32
CA CYS A 81 16.53 -6.30 13.79
C CYS A 81 16.57 -5.21 14.88
N ASP A 82 17.77 -4.78 15.27
CA ASP A 82 17.96 -3.78 16.32
C ASP A 82 18.56 -2.47 15.81
N LEU A 83 19.03 -2.43 14.57
CA LEU A 83 19.73 -1.29 13.99
C LEU A 83 19.02 -0.75 12.74
N PHE A 84 19.09 0.55 12.56
CA PHE A 84 18.66 1.21 11.33
C PHE A 84 19.60 0.91 10.18
N SER A 85 19.02 0.67 9.01
CA SER A 85 19.75 0.53 7.75
C SER A 85 19.61 1.79 6.87
N PRO A 86 20.48 1.99 5.88
CA PRO A 86 20.32 3.07 4.90
C PRO A 86 18.97 3.05 4.17
N ALA A 87 18.44 1.86 3.87
CA ALA A 87 17.12 1.70 3.24
C ALA A 87 15.98 2.22 4.13
N MET A 88 16.06 1.98 5.46
CA MET A 88 15.07 2.51 6.41
C MET A 88 15.11 4.05 6.45
N PHE A 89 16.30 4.65 6.45
CA PHE A 89 16.41 6.12 6.42
C PHE A 89 15.84 6.69 5.12
N ALA A 90 16.17 6.11 3.97
CA ALA A 90 15.61 6.55 2.69
C ALA A 90 14.09 6.43 2.65
N PHE A 91 13.53 5.38 3.26
CA PHE A 91 12.09 5.19 3.35
C PHE A 91 11.43 6.21 4.29
N LEU A 92 12.05 6.50 5.43
CA LEU A 92 11.59 7.55 6.35
C LEU A 92 11.59 8.92 5.65
N ASP A 93 12.68 9.27 4.98
CA ASP A 93 12.81 10.54 4.23
C ASP A 93 11.73 10.64 3.13
N PHE A 94 11.43 9.55 2.43
CA PHE A 94 10.36 9.51 1.44
C PHE A 94 8.99 9.77 2.06
N ILE A 95 8.67 9.11 3.18
CA ILE A 95 7.41 9.28 3.91
C ILE A 95 7.25 10.72 4.40
N GLU A 96 8.28 11.27 5.04
CA GLU A 96 8.28 12.64 5.58
C GLU A 96 8.19 13.69 4.47
N SER A 97 9.00 13.58 3.42
CA SER A 97 9.02 14.52 2.29
C SER A 97 7.70 14.60 1.55
N ASN A 98 6.91 13.52 1.57
CA ASN A 98 5.60 13.47 0.93
C ASN A 98 4.43 13.65 1.91
N SER A 99 4.70 13.92 3.19
CA SER A 99 3.69 14.05 4.26
C SER A 99 2.71 12.87 4.27
N LEU A 100 3.27 11.64 4.21
CA LEU A 100 2.49 10.42 4.22
C LEU A 100 2.33 9.87 5.64
N VAL A 101 1.19 9.25 5.89
CA VAL A 101 0.86 8.51 7.10
C VAL A 101 0.97 7.02 6.81
N ASP A 102 1.80 6.31 7.59
CA ASP A 102 1.83 4.84 7.59
C ASP A 102 0.69 4.33 8.46
N LEU A 103 -0.34 3.79 7.85
CA LEU A 103 -1.52 3.32 8.57
C LEU A 103 -1.15 2.17 9.53
N PRO A 104 -1.66 2.18 10.76
CA PRO A 104 -1.42 1.10 11.71
C PRO A 104 -1.97 -0.22 11.17
N LEU A 105 -1.19 -1.29 11.36
CA LEU A 105 -1.59 -2.64 10.95
C LEU A 105 -2.41 -3.31 12.04
N GLU A 106 -3.61 -3.77 11.70
CA GLU A 106 -4.48 -4.52 12.60
C GLU A 106 -4.38 -6.03 12.35
N GLY A 107 -4.47 -6.81 13.41
CA GLY A 107 -4.55 -8.27 13.35
C GLY A 107 -3.23 -9.02 13.33
N ALA A 108 -2.09 -8.35 13.02
CA ALA A 108 -0.75 -8.93 13.11
C ALA A 108 0.31 -7.84 13.28
N SER A 109 1.54 -8.25 13.67
CA SER A 109 2.69 -7.35 13.73
C SER A 109 3.53 -7.36 12.44
N PHE A 110 3.41 -8.42 11.64
CA PHE A 110 4.20 -8.64 10.42
C PHE A 110 3.28 -9.03 9.27
N THR A 111 3.73 -8.74 8.04
CA THR A 111 3.01 -9.05 6.81
C THR A 111 3.68 -10.14 5.99
N TRP A 112 4.95 -10.41 6.23
CA TRP A 112 5.74 -11.43 5.56
C TRP A 112 6.41 -12.38 6.56
N PHE A 113 6.46 -13.67 6.18
CA PHE A 113 7.02 -14.73 7.01
C PHE A 113 7.74 -15.77 6.16
N ARG A 114 8.97 -16.11 6.52
CA ARG A 114 9.73 -17.22 5.93
C ARG A 114 10.14 -18.22 6.99
N ASP A 115 9.73 -19.46 6.79
CA ASP A 115 10.05 -20.62 7.64
C ASP A 115 11.15 -21.48 6.99
N SER A 116 12.35 -20.93 6.90
CA SER A 116 13.51 -21.66 6.37
C SER A 116 14.70 -21.55 7.32
N GLY A 117 14.81 -22.51 8.24
CA GLY A 117 15.90 -22.61 9.21
C GLY A 117 15.79 -21.67 10.40
N LEU A 118 16.05 -20.38 10.22
CA LEU A 118 15.76 -19.34 11.20
C LEU A 118 14.50 -18.57 10.74
N PRO A 119 13.44 -18.53 11.56
CA PRO A 119 12.24 -17.80 11.23
C PRO A 119 12.54 -16.32 10.98
N SER A 120 12.10 -15.80 9.87
CA SER A 120 12.22 -14.38 9.53
C SER A 120 10.82 -13.81 9.29
N MET A 121 10.51 -12.70 9.97
CA MET A 121 9.24 -12.00 9.86
C MET A 121 9.49 -10.52 9.67
N SER A 122 8.71 -9.89 8.79
CA SER A 122 8.84 -8.45 8.53
C SER A 122 7.49 -7.84 8.15
N ARG A 123 7.31 -6.55 8.48
CA ARG A 123 6.20 -5.73 8.01
C ARG A 123 6.67 -4.93 6.79
N ILE A 124 6.68 -5.56 5.63
CA ILE A 124 7.13 -4.96 4.37
C ILE A 124 5.98 -4.51 3.47
N ASP A 125 4.80 -5.08 3.67
CA ASP A 125 3.59 -4.63 3.00
C ASP A 125 2.94 -3.52 3.84
N LYS A 126 2.56 -2.42 3.19
CA LYS A 126 2.03 -1.22 3.84
C LYS A 126 0.97 -0.53 2.99
N ALA A 127 0.12 0.23 3.67
CA ALA A 127 -0.67 1.29 3.06
C ALA A 127 -0.20 2.64 3.63
N LEU A 128 0.26 3.51 2.75
CA LEU A 128 0.66 4.88 3.05
C LEU A 128 -0.34 5.83 2.42
N VAL A 129 -0.82 6.81 3.18
CA VAL A 129 -1.80 7.77 2.68
C VAL A 129 -1.38 9.20 2.99
N SER A 130 -1.74 10.15 2.12
CA SER A 130 -1.58 11.56 2.44
C SER A 130 -2.69 12.03 3.37
N LEU A 131 -2.41 13.06 4.16
CA LEU A 131 -3.38 13.59 5.15
C LEU A 131 -4.72 13.96 4.51
N ASN A 132 -4.72 14.61 3.37
CA ASN A 132 -5.94 14.98 2.67
C ASN A 132 -6.71 13.79 2.09
N TRP A 133 -6.05 12.65 1.89
CA TRP A 133 -6.72 11.39 1.56
C TRP A 133 -7.38 10.79 2.81
N GLU A 134 -6.67 10.73 3.93
CA GLU A 134 -7.19 10.23 5.21
C GLU A 134 -8.35 11.08 5.74
N GLU A 135 -8.27 12.41 5.60
CA GLU A 135 -9.35 13.33 5.99
C GLU A 135 -10.61 13.17 5.12
N HIS A 136 -10.44 12.78 3.86
CA HIS A 136 -11.59 12.60 2.95
C HIS A 136 -12.33 11.29 3.21
N PHE A 137 -11.62 10.22 3.51
CA PHE A 137 -12.20 8.90 3.75
C PHE A 137 -12.31 8.63 5.25
N GLU A 138 -13.54 8.47 5.74
CA GLU A 138 -13.79 8.13 7.16
C GLU A 138 -13.47 6.66 7.45
N ASN A 139 -13.12 6.36 8.72
CA ASN A 139 -12.90 5.00 9.21
C ASN A 139 -11.86 4.20 8.40
N VAL A 140 -10.76 4.86 8.06
CA VAL A 140 -9.66 4.20 7.34
C VAL A 140 -8.99 3.19 8.26
N SER A 141 -8.87 1.95 7.82
CA SER A 141 -8.16 0.90 8.54
C SER A 141 -7.39 -0.01 7.60
N GLN A 142 -6.26 -0.53 8.09
CA GLN A 142 -5.43 -1.50 7.41
C GLN A 142 -5.33 -2.76 8.26
N ARG A 143 -5.70 -3.91 7.71
CA ARG A 143 -5.61 -5.18 8.42
C ARG A 143 -5.10 -6.32 7.55
N VAL A 144 -4.51 -7.34 8.20
CA VAL A 144 -4.15 -8.58 7.52
C VAL A 144 -5.36 -9.46 7.34
N LEU A 145 -5.41 -10.14 6.19
CA LEU A 145 -6.34 -11.24 5.95
C LEU A 145 -5.66 -12.58 6.18
N HIS A 146 -6.45 -13.64 6.25
CA HIS A 146 -5.92 -14.98 6.46
C HIS A 146 -5.02 -15.40 5.28
N ARG A 147 -3.80 -15.86 5.59
CA ARG A 147 -2.86 -16.38 4.60
C ARG A 147 -3.25 -17.79 4.18
N VAL A 148 -3.26 -18.08 2.88
CA VAL A 148 -3.61 -19.43 2.37
C VAL A 148 -2.37 -20.15 1.83
N ILE A 149 -1.61 -19.56 0.91
CA ILE A 149 -0.50 -20.22 0.21
C ILE A 149 0.77 -19.37 0.17
N SER A 150 0.65 -18.06 0.17
CA SER A 150 1.76 -17.10 0.06
C SER A 150 2.56 -17.01 1.37
N ASP A 151 3.83 -16.61 1.31
CA ASP A 151 4.63 -16.15 2.43
C ASP A 151 4.25 -14.73 2.90
N HIS A 152 3.43 -13.99 2.11
CA HIS A 152 2.80 -12.75 2.51
C HIS A 152 1.38 -12.96 3.03
N TYR A 153 0.99 -12.13 4.01
CA TYR A 153 -0.40 -11.94 4.40
C TYR A 153 -1.04 -10.90 3.47
N PRO A 154 -2.18 -11.20 2.85
CA PRO A 154 -2.90 -10.19 2.08
C PRO A 154 -3.31 -9.03 2.99
N LEU A 155 -3.14 -7.79 2.54
CA LEU A 155 -3.62 -6.61 3.22
C LEU A 155 -5.00 -6.22 2.69
N LEU A 156 -5.88 -5.87 3.61
CA LEU A 156 -7.13 -5.20 3.32
C LEU A 156 -7.03 -3.76 3.82
N LEU A 157 -7.10 -2.81 2.89
CA LEU A 157 -7.32 -1.40 3.17
C LEU A 157 -8.82 -1.12 3.06
N GLU A 158 -9.45 -0.75 4.16
CA GLU A 158 -10.84 -0.31 4.19
C GLU A 158 -10.88 1.19 4.42
N ALA A 159 -11.67 1.87 3.62
CA ALA A 159 -11.95 3.28 3.79
C ALA A 159 -13.48 3.47 3.72
N GLY A 160 -14.06 4.11 4.73
CA GLY A 160 -15.49 4.31 4.82
C GLY A 160 -16.00 5.17 3.67
N ALA A 161 -17.18 4.84 3.17
CA ALA A 161 -17.87 5.68 2.21
C ALA A 161 -18.26 7.01 2.88
N VAL A 162 -18.00 8.13 2.20
CA VAL A 162 -18.72 9.37 2.47
C VAL A 162 -20.21 9.05 2.49
N GLN A 163 -20.88 9.30 3.60
CA GLN A 163 -22.27 8.88 3.83
C GLN A 163 -23.20 9.41 2.73
N ARG A 164 -23.50 8.56 1.75
CA ARG A 164 -24.81 8.50 1.08
C ARG A 164 -24.95 7.13 0.42
N GLY A 165 -25.47 6.16 1.18
CA GLY A 165 -25.91 4.85 0.68
C GLY A 165 -24.85 3.75 0.79
N ARG A 166 -25.15 2.79 1.61
CA ARG A 166 -24.44 1.53 1.88
C ARG A 166 -23.69 0.95 0.70
N SER A 167 -22.37 1.04 0.69
CA SER A 167 -21.51 0.05 0.03
C SER A 167 -20.10 0.14 0.59
N ALA A 168 -19.65 -0.88 1.30
CA ALA A 168 -18.25 -1.02 1.68
C ALA A 168 -17.46 -1.45 0.43
N PHE A 169 -16.36 -0.77 0.11
CA PHE A 169 -15.43 -1.19 -0.93
C PHE A 169 -14.56 -2.33 -0.38
N LYS A 170 -14.76 -3.54 -0.90
CA LYS A 170 -13.92 -4.69 -0.59
C LYS A 170 -13.06 -5.02 -1.80
N PHE A 171 -11.74 -5.00 -1.63
CA PHE A 171 -10.84 -5.70 -2.53
C PHE A 171 -10.89 -7.20 -2.17
N GLU A 172 -11.68 -7.95 -2.89
CA GLU A 172 -11.62 -9.40 -2.85
C GLU A 172 -10.73 -9.87 -4.01
N ASN A 173 -9.59 -10.46 -3.70
CA ASN A 173 -8.90 -11.31 -4.65
C ASN A 173 -9.74 -12.57 -4.83
N VAL A 174 -10.59 -12.59 -5.85
CA VAL A 174 -11.27 -13.80 -6.30
C VAL A 174 -10.21 -14.65 -7.02
N VAL A 175 -9.59 -15.55 -6.30
CA VAL A 175 -8.97 -16.72 -6.91
C VAL A 175 -10.12 -17.66 -7.26
N GLU A 176 -10.61 -17.60 -8.50
CA GLU A 176 -11.49 -18.65 -9.02
C GLU A 176 -10.71 -19.97 -8.97
N SER A 177 -11.19 -20.88 -8.11
CA SER A 177 -10.77 -22.26 -8.13
C SER A 177 -11.22 -22.88 -9.44
N LEU A 178 -10.33 -22.98 -10.41
CA LEU A 178 -10.50 -23.85 -11.55
C LEU A 178 -10.51 -25.30 -11.02
N GLY A 179 -11.71 -25.85 -10.88
CA GLY A 179 -11.91 -27.25 -10.66
C GLY A 179 -11.39 -28.04 -11.86
N PHE A 180 -10.37 -28.85 -11.63
CA PHE A 180 -10.05 -29.94 -12.54
C PHE A 180 -10.82 -31.19 -12.10
N CYS A 181 -11.66 -31.68 -13.01
CA CYS A 181 -12.12 -33.06 -13.01
C CYS A 181 -10.99 -33.99 -13.36
#